data_fdc23a08cafed214f25a983fd8334c4c
#
_entry.id   fdc23a08cafed214f25a983fd8334c4c
#
_cell.length_a   1.000
_cell.length_b   1.000
_cell.length_c   1.000
_cell.angle_alpha   90.00
_cell.angle_beta   90.00
_cell.angle_gamma   90.00
#
_symmetry.space_group_name_H-M   'P 1'
#
loop_
_entity.id
_entity.type
_entity.pdbx_description
1 polymer ?
#
loop_
_entity_poly.entity_id
_entity_poly.type
_entity_poly.pdbx_seq_one_letter_code
_entity_poly.pdbx_strand_id
1 'polypeptide(L)'
;MQQTFKLRKFVPNDLQSVMNINRICLPENYSDFFFMDLHQRFPETFIVAEENGEIVGYTMCRIEVGLSNFGFGGLIKKGHIVSIAVLPQYRRKGIAKAVITRALEGMEYYKAKQCFLEVRVTNDAAISLYKKLSFEITRTINGYYSDGEDAYVMTKKL
;
A
#
# COMPACT_ATOMS: atom_id res chain seq x y z
N MET A 1 -9.88 20.65 -11.43
CA MET A 1 -10.03 19.52 -12.35
C MET A 1 -10.83 18.41 -11.67
N GLN A 2 -11.82 17.88 -12.36
CA GLN A 2 -12.70 16.89 -11.80
C GLN A 2 -12.01 15.52 -11.72
N GLN A 3 -12.16 14.83 -10.57
CA GLN A 3 -11.64 13.50 -10.39
C GLN A 3 -12.44 12.51 -11.24
N THR A 4 -11.74 11.69 -12.03
CA THR A 4 -12.38 10.75 -12.97
C THR A 4 -12.54 9.34 -12.38
N PHE A 5 -11.95 9.06 -11.24
CA PHE A 5 -12.00 7.76 -10.57
C PHE A 5 -12.72 7.88 -9.24
N LYS A 6 -13.20 6.76 -8.72
CA LYS A 6 -13.77 6.70 -7.38
C LYS A 6 -13.10 5.60 -6.57
N LEU A 7 -13.07 5.78 -5.27
CA LEU A 7 -12.50 4.80 -4.34
C LEU A 7 -13.63 4.04 -3.65
N ARG A 8 -13.35 2.79 -3.38
CA ARG A 8 -14.22 1.97 -2.52
C ARG A 8 -13.41 0.81 -1.93
N LYS A 9 -14.01 0.12 -0.98
CA LYS A 9 -13.38 -1.08 -0.42
C LYS A 9 -13.43 -2.21 -1.44
N PHE A 10 -12.39 -3.05 -1.41
CA PHE A 10 -12.32 -4.27 -2.18
C PHE A 10 -13.49 -5.19 -1.80
N VAL A 11 -14.07 -5.84 -2.81
CA VAL A 11 -15.01 -6.94 -2.62
C VAL A 11 -14.53 -8.17 -3.40
N PRO A 12 -14.94 -9.40 -3.03
CA PRO A 12 -14.41 -10.61 -3.67
C PRO A 12 -14.50 -10.63 -5.20
N ASN A 13 -15.50 -9.99 -5.79
CA ASN A 13 -15.62 -9.90 -7.24
C ASN A 13 -14.49 -9.13 -7.90
N ASP A 14 -13.73 -8.35 -7.13
CA ASP A 14 -12.58 -7.59 -7.64
C ASP A 14 -11.30 -8.42 -7.73
N LEU A 15 -11.30 -9.64 -7.20
CA LEU A 15 -10.09 -10.42 -7.00
C LEU A 15 -9.28 -10.58 -8.28
N GLN A 16 -9.92 -10.98 -9.38
CA GLN A 16 -9.20 -11.21 -10.64
C GLN A 16 -8.60 -9.91 -11.18
N SER A 17 -9.33 -8.81 -11.08
CA SER A 17 -8.83 -7.51 -11.53
C SER A 17 -7.62 -7.06 -10.71
N VAL A 18 -7.67 -7.21 -9.39
CA VAL A 18 -6.57 -6.82 -8.50
C VAL A 18 -5.36 -7.72 -8.73
N MET A 19 -5.56 -9.04 -8.85
CA MET A 19 -4.46 -9.96 -9.14
C MET A 19 -3.81 -9.66 -10.48
N ASN A 20 -4.60 -9.28 -11.48
CA ASN A 20 -4.09 -8.89 -12.79
C ASN A 20 -3.21 -7.63 -12.70
N ILE A 21 -3.67 -6.61 -11.96
CA ILE A 21 -2.88 -5.40 -11.73
C ILE A 21 -1.57 -5.75 -11.01
N ASN A 22 -1.62 -6.61 -10.00
CA ASN A 22 -0.44 -7.05 -9.28
C ASN A 22 0.57 -7.71 -10.23
N ARG A 23 0.12 -8.61 -11.12
CA ARG A 23 0.99 -9.28 -12.08
C ARG A 23 1.60 -8.31 -13.10
N ILE A 24 0.82 -7.35 -13.57
CA ILE A 24 1.29 -6.38 -14.57
C ILE A 24 2.31 -5.41 -13.96
N CYS A 25 2.06 -4.95 -12.75
CA CYS A 25 2.78 -3.79 -12.19
C CYS A 25 3.96 -4.17 -11.31
N LEU A 26 3.93 -5.33 -10.67
CA LEU A 26 4.89 -5.68 -9.63
C LEU A 26 5.48 -7.07 -9.87
N PRO A 27 6.80 -7.24 -9.62
CA PRO A 27 7.40 -8.58 -9.65
C PRO A 27 7.00 -9.43 -8.45
N GLU A 28 6.60 -8.81 -7.31
CA GLU A 28 6.16 -9.51 -6.11
C GLU A 28 4.69 -9.85 -6.24
N ASN A 29 4.40 -11.10 -6.62
CA ASN A 29 3.03 -11.57 -6.83
C ASN A 29 2.60 -12.47 -5.68
N TYR A 30 1.34 -12.33 -5.29
CA TYR A 30 0.76 -13.07 -4.17
C TYR A 30 -0.32 -14.02 -4.68
N SER A 31 -0.62 -15.06 -3.88
CA SER A 31 -1.69 -16.00 -4.18
C SER A 31 -3.06 -15.37 -3.96
N ASP A 32 -4.09 -15.96 -4.59
CA ASP A 32 -5.48 -15.59 -4.36
C ASP A 32 -5.83 -15.71 -2.87
N PHE A 33 -5.36 -16.76 -2.21
CA PHE A 33 -5.57 -16.95 -0.77
C PHE A 33 -5.06 -15.77 0.05
N PHE A 34 -3.90 -15.23 -0.30
CA PHE A 34 -3.31 -14.11 0.43
C PHE A 34 -4.16 -12.83 0.29
N PHE A 35 -4.60 -12.54 -0.94
CA PHE A 35 -5.49 -11.39 -1.17
C PHE A 35 -6.79 -11.52 -0.36
N MET A 36 -7.39 -12.70 -0.38
CA MET A 36 -8.64 -12.93 0.34
C MET A 36 -8.44 -12.91 1.85
N ASP A 37 -7.31 -13.40 2.34
CA ASP A 37 -6.98 -13.34 3.77
C ASP A 37 -6.91 -11.88 4.27
N LEU A 38 -6.22 -11.01 3.52
CA LEU A 38 -6.13 -9.61 3.90
C LEU A 38 -7.48 -8.90 3.81
N HIS A 39 -8.31 -9.28 2.84
CA HIS A 39 -9.68 -8.77 2.76
C HIS A 39 -10.51 -9.17 3.99
N GLN A 40 -10.44 -10.42 4.39
CA GLN A 40 -11.23 -10.93 5.50
C GLN A 40 -10.78 -10.34 6.83
N ARG A 41 -9.47 -10.19 7.02
CA ARG A 41 -8.91 -9.70 8.28
C ARG A 41 -8.89 -8.18 8.39
N PHE A 42 -8.67 -7.48 7.30
CA PHE A 42 -8.47 -6.03 7.31
C PHE A 42 -9.21 -5.34 6.16
N PRO A 43 -10.55 -5.49 6.11
CA PRO A 43 -11.33 -4.91 4.99
C PRO A 43 -11.25 -3.39 4.91
N GLU A 44 -11.02 -2.69 6.02
CA GLU A 44 -11.00 -1.22 6.04
C GLU A 44 -9.75 -0.66 5.34
N THR A 45 -8.72 -1.47 5.12
CA THR A 45 -7.46 -1.05 4.49
C THR A 45 -7.18 -1.75 3.16
N PHE A 46 -8.20 -2.38 2.57
CA PHE A 46 -8.10 -2.95 1.23
C PHE A 46 -8.97 -2.09 0.30
N ILE A 47 -8.33 -1.17 -0.42
CA ILE A 47 -9.00 -0.12 -1.18
C ILE A 47 -8.72 -0.31 -2.67
N VAL A 48 -9.75 -0.13 -3.49
CA VAL A 48 -9.62 -0.15 -4.95
C VAL A 48 -10.04 1.19 -5.54
N ALA A 49 -9.42 1.53 -6.65
CA ALA A 49 -9.81 2.68 -7.46
C ALA A 49 -10.48 2.16 -8.74
N GLU A 50 -11.61 2.72 -9.06
CA GLU A 50 -12.43 2.32 -10.19
C GLU A 50 -12.63 3.51 -11.13
N GLU A 51 -12.42 3.30 -12.42
CA GLU A 51 -12.65 4.32 -13.43
C GLU A 51 -13.39 3.66 -14.59
N ASN A 52 -14.54 4.25 -14.98
CA ASN A 52 -15.38 3.71 -16.05
C ASN A 52 -15.76 2.23 -15.84
N GLY A 53 -16.02 1.84 -14.59
CA GLY A 53 -16.42 0.49 -14.24
C GLY A 53 -15.28 -0.53 -14.17
N GLU A 54 -14.03 -0.10 -14.37
CA GLU A 54 -12.85 -0.97 -14.30
C GLU A 54 -12.01 -0.65 -13.08
N ILE A 55 -11.45 -1.69 -12.45
CA ILE A 55 -10.47 -1.51 -11.38
C ILE A 55 -9.14 -1.16 -12.01
N VAL A 56 -8.58 -0.01 -11.64
CA VAL A 56 -7.36 0.53 -12.24
C VAL A 56 -6.21 0.68 -11.25
N GLY A 57 -6.49 0.53 -9.97
CA GLY A 57 -5.47 0.60 -8.92
C GLY A 57 -5.99 0.02 -7.62
N TYR A 58 -5.08 -0.28 -6.71
CA TYR A 58 -5.43 -0.83 -5.41
C TYR A 58 -4.33 -0.60 -4.39
N THR A 59 -4.68 -0.74 -3.12
CA THR A 59 -3.72 -0.99 -2.05
C THR A 59 -4.30 -2.01 -1.09
N MET A 60 -3.45 -2.89 -0.57
CA MET A 60 -3.83 -3.83 0.48
C MET A 60 -2.82 -3.78 1.61
N CYS A 61 -3.33 -3.85 2.83
CA CYS A 61 -2.56 -3.62 4.03
C CYS A 61 -2.88 -4.68 5.08
N ARG A 62 -2.06 -4.73 6.11
CA ARG A 62 -2.35 -5.52 7.31
C ARG A 62 -1.94 -4.73 8.53
N ILE A 63 -2.46 -5.12 9.69
CA ILE A 63 -2.08 -4.54 10.96
C ILE A 63 -1.17 -5.52 11.67
N GLU A 64 -0.02 -5.04 12.13
CA GLU A 64 0.97 -5.82 12.83
C GLU A 64 1.20 -5.21 14.21
N VAL A 65 1.59 -6.02 15.18
CA VAL A 65 2.04 -5.53 16.47
C VAL A 65 3.55 -5.70 16.53
N GLY A 66 4.26 -4.62 16.83
CA GLY A 66 5.71 -4.65 16.87
C GLY A 66 6.27 -3.39 17.49
N LEU A 67 7.61 -3.32 17.51
CA LEU A 67 8.31 -2.14 18.02
C LEU A 67 8.15 -0.98 17.04
N SER A 68 8.11 0.24 17.59
CA SER A 68 8.07 1.45 16.77
C SER A 68 9.24 1.50 15.79
N ASN A 69 8.96 1.88 14.55
CA ASN A 69 10.00 2.07 13.53
C ASN A 69 10.83 3.32 13.78
N PHE A 70 10.42 4.17 14.73
CA PHE A 70 11.18 5.35 15.14
C PHE A 70 12.11 5.10 16.32
N GLY A 71 12.24 3.84 16.76
CA GLY A 71 13.27 3.43 17.70
C GLY A 71 12.91 3.50 19.19
N PHE A 72 11.70 4.00 19.53
CA PHE A 72 11.25 4.08 20.91
C PHE A 72 9.73 4.01 20.98
N GLY A 73 9.18 3.77 22.16
CA GLY A 73 7.73 3.75 22.36
C GLY A 73 7.13 2.38 22.64
N GLY A 74 7.95 1.32 22.71
CA GLY A 74 7.49 -0.03 23.02
C GLY A 74 6.70 -0.68 21.90
N LEU A 75 5.83 -1.64 22.27
CA LEU A 75 4.99 -2.36 21.30
C LEU A 75 3.78 -1.52 20.92
N ILE A 76 3.55 -1.41 19.64
CA ILE A 76 2.43 -0.64 19.08
C ILE A 76 1.78 -1.41 17.93
N LYS A 77 0.57 -1.02 17.56
CA LYS A 77 -0.05 -1.46 16.32
C LYS A 77 0.49 -0.63 15.16
N LYS A 78 0.92 -1.30 14.10
CA LYS A 78 1.46 -0.67 12.90
C LYS A 78 0.67 -1.13 11.69
N GLY A 79 0.31 -0.18 10.82
CA GLY A 79 -0.28 -0.49 9.53
C GLY A 79 0.83 -0.74 8.53
N HIS A 80 0.80 -1.88 7.85
CA HIS A 80 1.77 -2.23 6.83
C HIS A 80 1.10 -2.21 5.46
N ILE A 81 1.51 -1.29 4.61
CA ILE A 81 1.08 -1.30 3.21
C ILE A 81 1.86 -2.44 2.54
N VAL A 82 1.17 -3.56 2.31
CA VAL A 82 1.79 -4.76 1.75
C VAL A 82 1.98 -4.63 0.25
N SER A 83 1.00 -4.04 -0.44
CA SER A 83 1.05 -3.90 -1.89
C SER A 83 0.22 -2.69 -2.32
N ILE A 84 0.73 -1.97 -3.31
CA ILE A 84 0.05 -0.86 -3.95
C ILE A 84 0.46 -0.82 -5.40
N ALA A 85 -0.49 -0.66 -6.30
CA ALA A 85 -0.21 -0.55 -7.72
C ALA A 85 -1.32 0.18 -8.45
N VAL A 86 -0.94 0.89 -9.51
CA VAL A 86 -1.84 1.56 -10.44
C VAL A 86 -1.42 1.17 -11.85
N LEU A 87 -2.36 0.79 -12.68
CA LEU A 87 -2.08 0.43 -14.07
C LEU A 87 -1.35 1.59 -14.77
N PRO A 88 -0.35 1.28 -15.63
CA PRO A 88 0.48 2.33 -16.24
C PRO A 88 -0.28 3.45 -16.92
N GLN A 89 -1.34 3.12 -17.66
CA GLN A 89 -2.12 4.11 -18.39
C GLN A 89 -2.98 5.02 -17.50
N TYR A 90 -3.08 4.69 -16.22
CA TYR A 90 -3.86 5.47 -15.25
C TYR A 90 -2.99 6.19 -14.23
N ARG A 91 -1.67 6.18 -14.43
CA ARG A 91 -0.73 6.87 -13.53
C ARG A 91 -0.75 8.38 -13.78
N ARG A 92 -0.22 9.14 -12.79
CA ARG A 92 -0.13 10.60 -12.81
C ARG A 92 -1.49 11.29 -12.77
N LYS A 93 -2.49 10.61 -12.22
CA LYS A 93 -3.84 11.15 -12.01
C LYS A 93 -4.18 11.28 -10.52
N GLY A 94 -3.24 10.99 -9.62
CA GLY A 94 -3.45 11.05 -8.18
C GLY A 94 -4.07 9.81 -7.58
N ILE A 95 -4.18 8.69 -8.31
CA ILE A 95 -4.81 7.47 -7.79
C ILE A 95 -4.00 6.85 -6.65
N ALA A 96 -2.68 6.74 -6.80
CA ALA A 96 -1.83 6.18 -5.74
C ALA A 96 -1.97 6.98 -4.44
N LYS A 97 -1.89 8.30 -4.53
CA LYS A 97 -2.09 9.18 -3.38
C LYS A 97 -3.46 8.95 -2.74
N ALA A 98 -4.49 8.83 -3.56
CA ALA A 98 -5.87 8.69 -3.08
C ALA A 98 -6.08 7.35 -2.36
N VAL A 99 -5.61 6.24 -2.91
CA VAL A 99 -5.77 4.93 -2.25
C VAL A 99 -4.97 4.85 -0.96
N ILE A 100 -3.78 5.44 -0.92
CA ILE A 100 -2.99 5.51 0.32
C ILE A 100 -3.72 6.32 1.38
N THR A 101 -4.21 7.51 1.02
CA THR A 101 -4.91 8.39 1.96
C THR A 101 -6.13 7.67 2.55
N ARG A 102 -6.88 6.96 1.72
CA ARG A 102 -8.04 6.20 2.19
C ARG A 102 -7.62 5.04 3.10
N ALA A 103 -6.53 4.36 2.77
CA ALA A 103 -6.01 3.27 3.61
C ALA A 103 -5.56 3.79 4.97
N LEU A 104 -4.95 4.98 5.03
CA LEU A 104 -4.56 5.60 6.30
C LEU A 104 -5.77 5.85 7.20
N GLU A 105 -6.90 6.26 6.64
CA GLU A 105 -8.15 6.38 7.39
C GLU A 105 -8.58 5.03 7.97
N GLY A 106 -8.47 3.96 7.18
CA GLY A 106 -8.76 2.60 7.64
C GLY A 106 -7.83 2.14 8.75
N MET A 107 -6.57 2.57 8.71
CA MET A 107 -5.60 2.26 9.76
C MET A 107 -5.98 2.93 11.09
N GLU A 108 -6.55 4.12 11.04
CA GLU A 108 -7.07 4.77 12.24
C GLU A 108 -8.23 3.98 12.85
N TYR A 109 -9.08 3.41 12.01
CA TYR A 109 -10.13 2.51 12.49
C TYR A 109 -9.57 1.34 13.29
N TYR A 110 -8.43 0.79 12.88
CA TYR A 110 -7.76 -0.30 13.60
C TYR A 110 -6.85 0.20 14.73
N LYS A 111 -6.78 1.51 14.95
CA LYS A 111 -5.96 2.13 16.01
C LYS A 111 -4.46 1.93 15.81
N ALA A 112 -4.02 1.87 14.58
CA ALA A 112 -2.60 1.83 14.27
C ALA A 112 -1.96 3.18 14.61
N LYS A 113 -0.73 3.12 15.11
CA LYS A 113 0.04 4.32 15.52
C LYS A 113 1.04 4.77 14.49
N GLN A 114 1.39 3.89 13.57
CA GLN A 114 2.32 4.15 12.47
C GLN A 114 1.84 3.39 11.25
N CYS A 115 2.20 3.92 10.08
CA CYS A 115 2.07 3.22 8.81
C CYS A 115 3.45 3.09 8.19
N PHE A 116 3.78 1.92 7.65
CA PHE A 116 5.06 1.74 6.98
C PHE A 116 4.91 0.90 5.71
N LEU A 117 5.93 1.00 4.87
CA LEU A 117 6.04 0.24 3.62
C LEU A 117 7.50 0.03 3.28
N GLU A 118 7.76 -0.93 2.38
CA GLU A 118 9.06 -1.12 1.76
C GLU A 118 9.00 -0.60 0.32
N VAL A 119 10.08 0.05 -0.11
CA VAL A 119 10.18 0.56 -1.48
C VAL A 119 11.61 0.35 -1.98
N ARG A 120 11.76 -0.02 -3.28
CA ARG A 120 13.09 -0.17 -3.87
C ARG A 120 13.84 1.17 -3.78
N VAL A 121 15.12 1.08 -3.42
CA VAL A 121 15.95 2.30 -3.26
C VAL A 121 16.08 3.10 -4.56
N THR A 122 15.85 2.47 -5.70
CA THR A 122 15.90 3.11 -7.03
C THR A 122 14.56 3.66 -7.50
N ASN A 123 13.48 3.40 -6.77
CA ASN A 123 12.14 3.85 -7.19
C ASN A 123 11.89 5.30 -6.76
N ASP A 124 12.54 6.23 -7.47
CA ASP A 124 12.51 7.66 -7.11
C ASP A 124 11.11 8.25 -7.13
N ALA A 125 10.27 7.84 -8.09
CA ALA A 125 8.91 8.35 -8.20
C ALA A 125 8.07 7.97 -6.98
N ALA A 126 8.15 6.71 -6.55
CA ALA A 126 7.41 6.24 -5.36
C ALA A 126 7.94 6.89 -4.09
N ILE A 127 9.26 6.96 -3.93
CA ILE A 127 9.90 7.59 -2.77
C ILE A 127 9.45 9.05 -2.65
N SER A 128 9.44 9.77 -3.76
CA SER A 128 8.99 11.17 -3.80
C SER A 128 7.53 11.30 -3.38
N LEU A 129 6.66 10.42 -3.88
CA LEU A 129 5.25 10.40 -3.50
C LEU A 129 5.08 10.17 -2.00
N TYR A 130 5.78 9.18 -1.45
CA TYR A 130 5.65 8.86 -0.03
C TYR A 130 6.18 9.98 0.85
N LYS A 131 7.27 10.63 0.46
CA LYS A 131 7.78 11.81 1.18
C LYS A 131 6.75 12.94 1.19
N LYS A 132 6.07 13.17 0.08
CA LYS A 132 4.99 14.19 0.01
C LYS A 132 3.83 13.85 0.92
N LEU A 133 3.61 12.58 1.23
CA LEU A 133 2.59 12.13 2.15
C LEU A 133 3.09 12.04 3.59
N SER A 134 4.26 12.59 3.87
CA SER A 134 4.90 12.66 5.19
C SER A 134 5.43 11.34 5.71
N PHE A 135 5.76 10.42 4.82
CA PHE A 135 6.57 9.26 5.17
C PHE A 135 8.04 9.67 5.17
N GLU A 136 8.82 9.08 6.06
CA GLU A 136 10.26 9.30 6.10
C GLU A 136 10.99 7.96 6.09
N ILE A 137 12.21 7.94 5.56
CA ILE A 137 13.03 6.74 5.53
C ILE A 137 13.47 6.44 6.95
N THR A 138 13.10 5.28 7.49
CA THR A 138 13.47 4.88 8.85
C THR A 138 14.48 3.76 8.89
N ARG A 139 14.64 3.01 7.80
CA ARG A 139 15.62 1.92 7.74
C ARG A 139 15.91 1.54 6.29
N THR A 140 17.08 0.95 6.06
CA THR A 140 17.43 0.29 4.81
C THR A 140 17.56 -1.21 5.07
N ILE A 141 16.95 -2.04 4.23
CA ILE A 141 17.09 -3.49 4.29
C ILE A 141 17.90 -3.92 3.07
N ASN A 142 19.13 -4.38 3.30
CA ASN A 142 20.01 -4.83 2.23
C ASN A 142 19.51 -6.13 1.62
N GLY A 143 19.49 -6.19 0.28
CA GLY A 143 19.12 -7.40 -0.43
C GLY A 143 17.68 -7.87 -0.22
N TYR A 144 16.77 -6.94 0.07
CA TYR A 144 15.39 -7.27 0.43
C TYR A 144 14.63 -7.97 -0.68
N TYR A 145 14.81 -7.53 -1.92
CA TYR A 145 14.09 -8.08 -3.08
C TYR A 145 14.81 -9.29 -3.65
N SER A 146 14.06 -10.15 -4.35
CA SER A 146 14.59 -11.40 -4.89
C SER A 146 15.73 -11.20 -5.89
N ASP A 147 15.79 -10.04 -6.54
CA ASP A 147 16.88 -9.70 -7.47
C ASP A 147 18.09 -9.09 -6.76
N GLY A 148 18.06 -9.01 -5.43
CA GLY A 148 19.15 -8.48 -4.61
C GLY A 148 19.10 -7.00 -4.35
N GLU A 149 18.11 -6.27 -4.89
CA GLU A 149 18.00 -4.84 -4.65
C GLU A 149 17.60 -4.54 -3.21
N ASP A 150 18.15 -3.46 -2.67
CA ASP A 150 17.85 -2.97 -1.33
C ASP A 150 16.49 -2.30 -1.27
N ALA A 151 15.90 -2.28 -0.09
CA ALA A 151 14.67 -1.54 0.19
C ALA A 151 14.88 -0.48 1.24
N TYR A 152 14.20 0.65 1.08
CA TYR A 152 13.95 1.55 2.20
C TYR A 152 12.67 1.12 2.89
N VAL A 153 12.67 1.16 4.22
CA VAL A 153 11.44 1.17 4.99
C VAL A 153 11.07 2.63 5.20
N MET A 154 9.89 3.01 4.76
CA MET A 154 9.40 4.38 4.96
C MET A 154 8.22 4.33 5.91
N THR A 155 8.20 5.23 6.88
CA THR A 155 7.24 5.21 7.99
C THR A 155 6.64 6.59 8.20
N LYS A 156 5.34 6.59 8.53
CA LYS A 156 4.56 7.78 8.86
C LYS A 156 3.90 7.59 10.21
N LYS A 157 3.97 8.60 11.06
CA LYS A 157 3.19 8.61 12.30
C LYS A 157 1.71 8.83 11.99
N LEU A 158 0.86 8.12 12.67
CA LEU A 158 -0.59 8.28 12.55
C LEU A 158 -1.19 8.96 13.78
#